data_d2fd6fd73dd1b699f8c823fa0292c0f1
#
_entry.id   d2fd6fd73dd1b699f8c823fa0292c0f1
#
_cell.length_a   1.000
_cell.length_b   1.000
_cell.length_c   1.000
_cell.angle_alpha   90.00
_cell.angle_beta   90.00
_cell.angle_gamma   90.00
#
_symmetry.space_group_name_H-M   'P 1'
#
loop_
_entity.id
_entity.type
_entity.pdbx_description
1 polymer ?
#
loop_
_entity_poly.entity_id
_entity_poly.type
_entity_poly.pdbx_seq_one_letter_code
_entity_poly.pdbx_strand_id
1 'polypeptide(L)'
;MALGEKLFEESGNVTGFKVTKVHPTEGVTMEVSFTSEITGTGRFPSGKNLGSGTVTQYPHGIVDGSYQGSFMTTEGSGSSDHFVWWAHEKTKVVEGGKFKGLTMMTGFTNSQKLSWMNKLIIALDLETDPESQKFKATAYEWK
;
A
#
# COMPACT_ATOMS: atom_id res chain seq x y z
N MET A 1 -2.85 -5.20 -21.21
CA MET A 1 -2.63 -4.54 -19.91
C MET A 1 -1.69 -3.36 -20.12
N ALA A 2 -2.11 -2.20 -19.75
CA ALA A 2 -1.30 -1.00 -19.90
C ALA A 2 -1.21 -0.27 -18.56
N LEU A 3 0.01 0.05 -18.16
CA LEU A 3 0.23 0.99 -17.08
C LEU A 3 0.20 2.40 -17.68
N GLY A 4 -0.52 3.29 -17.02
CA GLY A 4 -0.55 4.69 -17.35
C GLY A 4 0.60 5.44 -16.71
N GLU A 5 0.38 6.70 -16.44
CA GLU A 5 1.40 7.55 -15.84
C GLU A 5 1.71 7.14 -14.40
N LYS A 6 2.91 7.48 -13.96
CA LYS A 6 3.32 7.37 -12.57
C LYS A 6 2.51 8.37 -11.74
N LEU A 7 1.92 7.89 -10.65
CA LEU A 7 1.10 8.72 -9.76
C LEU A 7 1.88 9.21 -8.55
N PHE A 8 2.61 8.30 -7.88
CA PHE A 8 3.34 8.68 -6.68
C PHE A 8 4.43 7.65 -6.34
N GLU A 9 5.29 8.05 -5.41
CA GLU A 9 6.18 7.16 -4.72
C GLU A 9 5.82 7.12 -3.24
N GLU A 10 5.96 5.96 -2.64
CA GLU A 10 5.61 5.73 -1.26
C GLU A 10 6.79 5.13 -0.51
N SER A 11 7.00 5.59 0.72
CA SER A 11 8.01 5.06 1.62
C SER A 11 7.42 4.97 3.02
N GLY A 12 7.49 3.80 3.63
CA GLY A 12 6.83 3.60 4.92
C GLY A 12 7.44 2.54 5.80
N ASN A 13 6.80 2.37 6.94
CA ASN A 13 7.21 1.42 7.97
C ASN A 13 6.01 0.66 8.50
N VAL A 14 6.20 -0.62 8.75
CA VAL A 14 5.28 -1.39 9.58
C VAL A 14 5.45 -0.92 11.02
N THR A 15 4.36 -0.53 11.66
CA THR A 15 4.36 0.02 13.02
C THR A 15 3.89 -0.98 14.07
N GLY A 16 3.26 -2.05 13.66
CA GLY A 16 2.83 -3.09 14.57
C GLY A 16 2.35 -4.32 13.82
N PHE A 17 2.45 -5.46 14.48
CA PHE A 17 1.88 -6.69 13.94
C PHE A 17 1.50 -7.63 15.08
N LYS A 18 0.49 -8.46 14.83
CA LYS A 18 -0.01 -9.45 15.77
C LYS A 18 -0.29 -10.74 15.03
N VAL A 19 0.36 -11.82 15.42
CA VAL A 19 0.07 -13.13 14.86
C VAL A 19 -1.30 -13.60 15.35
N THR A 20 -2.19 -13.93 14.42
CA THR A 20 -3.56 -14.36 14.71
C THR A 20 -3.77 -15.84 14.44
N LYS A 21 -2.98 -16.44 13.56
CA LYS A 21 -3.11 -17.86 13.22
C LYS A 21 -1.76 -18.41 12.79
N VAL A 22 -1.44 -19.59 13.26
CA VAL A 22 -0.25 -20.35 12.83
C VAL A 22 -0.70 -21.75 12.42
N HIS A 23 -0.27 -22.18 11.24
CA HIS A 23 -0.58 -23.50 10.72
C HIS A 23 0.68 -24.11 10.08
N PRO A 24 1.01 -25.39 10.40
CA PRO A 24 2.28 -25.96 9.95
C PRO A 24 2.44 -26.06 8.43
N THR A 25 1.35 -26.12 7.68
CA THR A 25 1.41 -26.23 6.21
C THR A 25 0.81 -25.03 5.48
N GLU A 26 -0.01 -24.21 6.15
CA GLU A 26 -0.68 -23.06 5.51
C GLU A 26 0.01 -21.73 5.84
N GLY A 27 0.95 -21.73 6.79
CA GLY A 27 1.73 -20.56 7.11
C GLY A 27 1.21 -19.74 8.28
N VAL A 28 1.55 -18.48 8.29
CA VAL A 28 1.28 -17.56 9.41
C VAL A 28 0.41 -16.41 8.94
N THR A 29 -0.68 -16.18 9.64
CA THR A 29 -1.55 -15.03 9.40
C THR A 29 -1.38 -14.02 10.53
N MET A 30 -1.31 -12.75 10.17
CA MET A 30 -1.14 -11.68 11.15
C MET A 30 -1.91 -10.43 10.74
N GLU A 31 -2.28 -9.64 11.74
CA GLU A 31 -2.75 -8.28 11.54
C GLU A 31 -1.54 -7.35 11.58
N VAL A 32 -1.49 -6.41 10.64
CA VAL A 32 -0.40 -5.44 10.55
C VAL A 32 -0.98 -4.03 10.49
N SER A 33 -0.21 -3.08 11.01
CA SER A 33 -0.47 -1.66 10.85
C SER A 33 0.78 -0.99 10.31
N PHE A 34 0.60 0.09 9.57
CA PHE A 34 1.71 0.80 8.95
C PHE A 34 1.39 2.28 8.74
N THR A 35 2.46 3.03 8.60
CA THR A 35 2.40 4.44 8.19
C THR A 35 3.34 4.63 7.02
N SER A 36 3.01 5.58 6.15
CA SER A 36 3.87 5.90 5.03
C SER A 36 3.74 7.36 4.62
N GLU A 37 4.73 7.80 3.86
CA GLU A 37 4.70 9.08 3.19
C GLU A 37 4.56 8.86 1.70
N ILE A 38 3.66 9.61 1.10
CA ILE A 38 3.39 9.59 -0.33
C ILE A 38 3.90 10.89 -0.92
N THR A 39 4.77 10.76 -1.92
CA THR A 39 5.26 11.86 -2.73
C THR A 39 4.59 11.80 -4.09
N GLY A 40 3.63 12.68 -4.31
CA GLY A 40 2.86 12.71 -5.55
C GLY A 40 3.69 13.23 -6.72
N THR A 41 3.34 12.75 -7.91
CA THR A 41 3.87 13.24 -9.18
C THR A 41 2.70 13.73 -10.02
N GLY A 42 2.96 14.73 -10.86
CA GLY A 42 1.89 15.34 -11.64
C GLY A 42 0.81 15.93 -10.73
N ARG A 43 -0.43 15.53 -10.95
CA ARG A 43 -1.57 16.05 -10.18
C ARG A 43 -1.89 15.25 -8.91
N PHE A 44 -1.24 14.13 -8.69
CA PHE A 44 -1.48 13.34 -7.48
C PHE A 44 -0.87 14.07 -6.29
N PRO A 45 -1.63 14.31 -5.21
CA PRO A 45 -1.12 15.09 -4.08
C PRO A 45 -0.15 14.29 -3.23
N SER A 46 0.74 15.00 -2.54
CA SER A 46 1.60 14.43 -1.52
C SER A 46 0.90 14.43 -0.16
N GLY A 47 1.28 13.50 0.70
CA GLY A 47 0.69 13.42 2.03
C GLY A 47 1.12 12.22 2.83
N LYS A 48 0.39 11.97 3.90
CA LYS A 48 0.64 10.86 4.82
C LYS A 48 -0.44 9.80 4.71
N ASN A 49 -0.03 8.56 4.87
CA ASN A 49 -0.88 7.42 4.74
C ASN A 49 -0.84 6.56 6.01
N LEU A 50 -2.00 6.12 6.44
CA LEU A 50 -2.17 5.22 7.58
C LEU A 50 -2.97 4.02 7.09
N GLY A 51 -2.52 2.83 7.42
CA GLY A 51 -3.25 1.65 7.03
C GLY A 51 -3.07 0.48 7.97
N SER A 52 -3.93 -0.48 7.79
CA SER A 52 -3.87 -1.76 8.48
C SER A 52 -4.41 -2.85 7.58
N GLY A 53 -4.13 -4.08 7.92
CA GLY A 53 -4.65 -5.19 7.15
C GLY A 53 -4.32 -6.54 7.73
N THR A 54 -4.69 -7.57 6.97
CA THR A 54 -4.43 -8.96 7.29
C THR A 54 -3.48 -9.53 6.25
N VAL A 55 -2.41 -10.14 6.73
CA VAL A 55 -1.34 -10.68 5.89
C VAL A 55 -1.17 -12.15 6.22
N THR A 56 -1.08 -12.98 5.19
CA THR A 56 -0.73 -14.39 5.32
C THR A 56 0.61 -14.65 4.64
N GLN A 57 1.57 -15.14 5.42
CA GLN A 57 2.84 -15.61 4.90
C GLN A 57 2.73 -17.11 4.67
N TYR A 58 2.62 -17.50 3.41
CA TYR A 58 2.57 -18.90 3.02
C TYR A 58 3.97 -19.51 2.98
N PRO A 59 4.07 -20.84 3.02
CA PRO A 59 5.34 -21.52 2.73
C PRO A 59 5.88 -21.10 1.35
N HIS A 60 7.19 -21.26 1.16
CA HIS A 60 7.91 -20.95 -0.09
C HIS A 60 8.03 -19.46 -0.40
N GLY A 61 7.89 -18.59 0.62
CA GLY A 61 8.18 -17.17 0.47
C GLY A 61 7.14 -16.39 -0.31
N ILE A 62 5.87 -16.75 -0.15
CA ILE A 62 4.75 -16.03 -0.76
C ILE A 62 3.98 -15.33 0.34
N VAL A 63 3.62 -14.07 0.09
CA VAL A 63 2.81 -13.25 0.99
C VAL A 63 1.59 -12.75 0.25
N ASP A 64 0.44 -12.85 0.91
CA ASP A 64 -0.84 -12.34 0.42
C ASP A 64 -1.42 -11.45 1.49
N GLY A 65 -1.87 -10.26 1.11
CA GLY A 65 -2.38 -9.29 2.08
C GLY A 65 -3.57 -8.51 1.57
N SER A 66 -4.46 -8.15 2.49
CA SER A 66 -5.58 -7.27 2.23
C SER A 66 -5.53 -6.12 3.21
N TYR A 67 -5.54 -4.90 2.70
CA TYR A 67 -5.32 -3.70 3.49
C TYR A 67 -6.41 -2.67 3.27
N GLN A 68 -6.52 -1.77 4.23
CA GLN A 68 -7.38 -0.60 4.15
C GLN A 68 -6.70 0.56 4.86
N GLY A 69 -7.04 1.76 4.47
CA GLY A 69 -6.42 2.91 5.08
C GLY A 69 -6.97 4.23 4.64
N SER A 70 -6.29 5.27 5.09
CA SER A 70 -6.63 6.65 4.79
C SER A 70 -5.38 7.44 4.43
N PHE A 71 -5.46 8.10 3.30
CA PHE A 71 -4.45 9.04 2.85
C PHE A 71 -4.94 10.45 3.14
N MET A 72 -4.08 11.24 3.78
CA MET A 72 -4.33 12.65 4.07
C MET A 72 -3.35 13.50 3.28
N THR A 73 -3.88 14.35 2.40
CA THR A 73 -3.01 15.28 1.67
C THR A 73 -2.47 16.36 2.58
N THR A 74 -1.19 16.70 2.37
CA THR A 74 -0.56 17.85 3.03
C THR A 74 -0.62 19.10 2.17
N GLU A 75 -1.18 19.02 0.96
CA GLU A 75 -1.32 20.15 0.06
C GLU A 75 -2.60 20.90 0.33
N GLY A 76 -2.49 22.23 0.43
CA GLY A 76 -3.64 23.12 0.52
C GLY A 76 -3.76 23.90 1.82
N SER A 77 -4.78 24.73 1.87
CA SER A 77 -4.97 25.78 2.86
C SER A 77 -5.61 25.27 4.16
N GLY A 78 -4.89 24.50 4.96
CA GLY A 78 -5.30 24.29 6.34
C GLY A 78 -6.40 23.27 6.62
N SER A 79 -7.06 22.71 5.64
CA SER A 79 -7.93 21.54 5.80
C SER A 79 -7.36 20.37 5.02
N SER A 80 -7.11 19.27 5.71
CA SER A 80 -6.63 18.05 5.05
C SER A 80 -7.81 17.32 4.40
N ASP A 81 -7.67 16.99 3.13
CA ASP A 81 -8.60 16.12 2.44
C ASP A 81 -8.18 14.67 2.65
N HIS A 82 -9.16 13.79 2.76
CA HIS A 82 -8.93 12.36 2.97
C HIS A 82 -9.36 11.57 1.75
N PHE A 83 -8.56 10.56 1.43
CA PHE A 83 -8.89 9.54 0.46
C PHE A 83 -8.80 8.20 1.16
N VAL A 84 -9.92 7.52 1.34
CA VAL A 84 -9.94 6.19 1.96
C VAL A 84 -9.73 5.15 0.87
N TRP A 85 -8.97 4.08 1.16
CA TRP A 85 -8.59 3.13 0.13
C TRP A 85 -8.59 1.69 0.66
N TRP A 86 -8.72 0.77 -0.28
CA TRP A 86 -8.62 -0.68 -0.07
C TRP A 86 -7.62 -1.24 -1.06
N ALA A 87 -6.82 -2.19 -0.61
CA ALA A 87 -5.76 -2.74 -1.44
C ALA A 87 -5.60 -4.25 -1.22
N HIS A 88 -5.15 -4.91 -2.26
CA HIS A 88 -4.77 -6.32 -2.21
C HIS A 88 -3.35 -6.48 -2.74
N GLU A 89 -2.53 -7.19 -1.98
CA GLU A 89 -1.13 -7.39 -2.26
C GLU A 89 -0.82 -8.85 -2.48
N LYS A 90 0.07 -9.13 -3.43
CA LYS A 90 0.76 -10.40 -3.53
C LYS A 90 2.24 -10.14 -3.79
N THR A 91 3.08 -10.65 -2.89
CA THR A 91 4.52 -10.53 -3.00
C THR A 91 5.18 -11.89 -2.86
N LYS A 92 6.42 -11.96 -3.30
CA LYS A 92 7.26 -13.16 -3.19
C LYS A 92 8.66 -12.76 -2.78
N VAL A 93 9.34 -13.68 -2.09
CA VAL A 93 10.73 -13.48 -1.72
C VAL A 93 11.60 -13.48 -2.98
N VAL A 94 12.54 -12.54 -3.04
CA VAL A 94 13.52 -12.43 -4.13
C VAL A 94 14.92 -12.49 -3.55
N GLU A 95 15.93 -12.45 -4.42
CA GLU A 95 17.32 -12.42 -4.02
C GLU A 95 17.58 -11.30 -3.01
N GLY A 96 18.32 -11.61 -1.95
CA GLY A 96 18.56 -10.68 -0.85
C GLY A 96 17.54 -10.74 0.28
N GLY A 97 16.54 -11.64 0.20
CA GLY A 97 15.56 -11.84 1.25
C GLY A 97 14.43 -10.82 1.32
N LYS A 98 14.37 -9.91 0.36
CA LYS A 98 13.28 -8.94 0.27
C LYS A 98 12.05 -9.56 -0.38
N PHE A 99 10.89 -8.97 -0.12
CA PHE A 99 9.65 -9.35 -0.78
C PHE A 99 9.32 -8.32 -1.85
N LYS A 100 9.01 -8.79 -3.05
CA LYS A 100 8.62 -7.93 -4.18
C LYS A 100 7.33 -8.43 -4.81
N GLY A 101 6.48 -7.51 -5.22
CA GLY A 101 5.25 -7.88 -5.89
C GLY A 101 4.38 -6.69 -6.23
N LEU A 102 3.11 -6.99 -6.38
CA LEU A 102 2.11 -6.06 -6.87
C LEU A 102 1.04 -5.84 -5.80
N THR A 103 0.65 -4.58 -5.66
CA THR A 103 -0.53 -4.19 -4.90
C THR A 103 -1.50 -3.48 -5.83
N MET A 104 -2.76 -3.88 -5.78
CA MET A 104 -3.84 -3.18 -6.49
C MET A 104 -4.66 -2.42 -5.48
N MET A 105 -4.91 -1.13 -5.76
CA MET A 105 -5.59 -0.25 -4.83
C MET A 105 -6.68 0.55 -5.53
N THR A 106 -7.82 0.69 -4.85
CA THR A 106 -8.90 1.60 -5.23
C THR A 106 -9.35 2.37 -4.00
N GLY A 107 -10.03 3.48 -4.21
CA GLY A 107 -10.44 4.28 -3.06
C GLY A 107 -11.53 5.28 -3.39
N PHE A 108 -11.85 6.07 -2.38
CA PHE A 108 -12.94 7.04 -2.47
C PHE A 108 -12.66 8.26 -1.58
N THR A 109 -13.07 9.42 -2.07
CA THR A 109 -13.05 10.67 -1.31
C THR A 109 -14.34 11.46 -1.54
N ASN A 110 -14.77 12.20 -0.52
CA ASN A 110 -15.85 13.17 -0.63
C ASN A 110 -15.34 14.57 -1.04
N SER A 111 -14.04 14.75 -1.11
CA SER A 111 -13.46 16.03 -1.53
C SER A 111 -13.75 16.27 -3.00
N GLN A 112 -14.33 17.44 -3.33
CA GLN A 112 -14.55 17.81 -4.72
C GLN A 112 -13.22 17.99 -5.46
N LYS A 113 -12.24 18.55 -4.79
CA LYS A 113 -10.90 18.78 -5.34
C LYS A 113 -10.21 17.47 -5.74
N LEU A 114 -10.44 16.40 -4.99
CA LEU A 114 -9.81 15.10 -5.21
C LEU A 114 -10.74 14.08 -5.88
N SER A 115 -11.93 14.49 -6.30
CA SER A 115 -12.96 13.57 -6.82
C SER A 115 -12.50 12.76 -8.03
N TRP A 116 -11.56 13.28 -8.81
CA TRP A 116 -10.98 12.56 -9.94
C TRP A 116 -10.27 11.28 -9.52
N MET A 117 -9.79 11.19 -8.26
CA MET A 117 -9.12 10.01 -7.73
C MET A 117 -10.09 8.84 -7.53
N ASN A 118 -11.39 9.10 -7.45
CA ASN A 118 -12.40 8.05 -7.27
C ASN A 118 -12.50 7.10 -8.45
N LYS A 119 -11.99 7.50 -9.61
CA LYS A 119 -11.98 6.69 -10.83
C LYS A 119 -10.68 5.91 -11.04
N LEU A 120 -9.69 6.14 -10.17
CA LEU A 120 -8.40 5.51 -10.33
C LEU A 120 -8.43 4.04 -9.92
N ILE A 121 -7.80 3.22 -10.72
CA ILE A 121 -7.33 1.90 -10.32
C ILE A 121 -5.81 2.02 -10.28
N ILE A 122 -5.23 1.76 -9.13
CA ILE A 122 -3.81 2.03 -8.89
C ILE A 122 -3.06 0.73 -8.75
N ALA A 123 -1.97 0.60 -9.50
CA ALA A 123 -1.07 -0.54 -9.41
C ALA A 123 0.24 -0.07 -8.77
N LEU A 124 0.64 -0.72 -7.67
CA LEU A 124 1.86 -0.40 -6.96
C LEU A 124 2.88 -1.52 -7.15
N ASP A 125 4.07 -1.14 -7.61
CA ASP A 125 5.25 -2.00 -7.59
C ASP A 125 5.86 -1.88 -6.20
N LEU A 126 5.73 -2.93 -5.40
CA LEU A 126 6.05 -2.92 -3.97
C LEU A 126 7.29 -3.74 -3.66
N GLU A 127 8.12 -3.21 -2.76
CA GLU A 127 9.24 -3.91 -2.17
C GLU A 127 9.22 -3.73 -0.67
N THR A 128 9.29 -4.84 0.08
CA THR A 128 9.32 -4.84 1.54
C THR A 128 10.59 -5.51 2.04
N ASP A 129 11.25 -4.89 3.01
CA ASP A 129 12.39 -5.46 3.71
C ASP A 129 11.90 -5.99 5.07
N PRO A 130 11.87 -7.33 5.27
CA PRO A 130 11.36 -7.89 6.52
C PRO A 130 12.28 -7.63 7.71
N GLU A 131 13.57 -7.38 7.51
CA GLU A 131 14.48 -7.08 8.61
C GLU A 131 14.25 -5.69 9.20
N SER A 132 14.16 -4.67 8.34
CA SER A 132 13.97 -3.30 8.79
C SER A 132 12.52 -2.91 8.99
N GLN A 133 11.56 -3.74 8.54
CA GLN A 133 10.13 -3.44 8.52
C GLN A 133 9.79 -2.22 7.66
N LYS A 134 10.65 -1.88 6.71
CA LYS A 134 10.45 -0.77 5.78
C LYS A 134 9.95 -1.28 4.45
N PHE A 135 9.14 -0.47 3.81
CA PHE A 135 8.66 -0.76 2.46
C PHE A 135 8.71 0.50 1.59
N LYS A 136 8.77 0.28 0.30
CA LYS A 136 8.69 1.34 -0.71
C LYS A 136 7.87 0.84 -1.88
N ALA A 137 7.20 1.76 -2.54
CA ALA A 137 6.40 1.44 -3.71
C ALA A 137 6.42 2.58 -4.72
N THR A 138 6.25 2.22 -5.98
CA THR A 138 5.98 3.17 -7.06
C THR A 138 4.60 2.85 -7.60
N ALA A 139 3.75 3.86 -7.68
CA ALA A 139 2.36 3.71 -8.08
C ALA A 139 2.11 4.24 -9.49
N TYR A 140 1.35 3.46 -10.24
CA TYR A 140 0.95 3.79 -11.61
C TYR A 140 -0.55 3.69 -11.75
N GLU A 141 -1.11 4.52 -12.63
CA GLU A 141 -2.50 4.36 -13.02
C GLU A 141 -2.63 3.10 -13.88
N TRP A 142 -3.61 2.28 -13.57
CA TRP A 142 -4.01 1.16 -14.41
C TRP A 142 -4.97 1.66 -15.48
N LYS A 143 -4.68 1.36 -16.73
CA LYS A 143 -5.54 1.73 -17.88
C LYS A 143 -6.03 0.53 -18.64
#